data_5b29625d3a5d5587c9168c2b16a72a76
#
_entry.id   5b29625d3a5d5587c9168c2b16a72a76
#
_cell.length_a   1.000
_cell.length_b   1.000
_cell.length_c   1.000
_cell.angle_alpha   90.00
_cell.angle_beta   90.00
_cell.angle_gamma   90.00
#
_symmetry.space_group_name_H-M   'P 1'
#
loop_
_entity.id
_entity.type
_entity.pdbx_description
1 polymer ?
#
loop_
_entity_poly.entity_id
_entity_poly.type
_entity_poly.pdbx_seq_one_letter_code
_entity_poly.pdbx_strand_id
1 'polypeptide(L)'
;MPKGDHTYRVEAPMYQPEAGVISLGSSPVTKSVVLKPKFGYMEIFSLPEQDGKVYIDTVLVGTTPYRSDRMAIKEYKVRIEKETYFPIDTVLTVAAGETVRPTFRMISTIKPKIPMNTLVLLQAGYNPNSTTFGAMLGFGKNKNGFYVGFRSDFGSAGSGLECNENGTIGGRVRV
;
A
#
# COMPACT_ATOMS: atom_id res chain seq x y z
N MET A 1 59.48 1.77 -23.92
CA MET A 1 59.74 1.79 -22.48
C MET A 1 60.92 0.90 -22.18
N PRO A 2 61.81 1.25 -21.24
CA PRO A 2 62.93 0.39 -20.86
C PRO A 2 62.40 -0.93 -20.22
N LYS A 3 63.22 -1.98 -20.29
CA LYS A 3 62.93 -3.21 -19.58
C LYS A 3 63.02 -3.00 -18.07
N GLY A 4 62.16 -3.67 -17.32
CA GLY A 4 62.13 -3.58 -15.87
C GLY A 4 60.73 -3.42 -15.32
N ASP A 5 60.63 -3.10 -14.06
CA ASP A 5 59.37 -2.93 -13.33
C ASP A 5 58.84 -1.51 -13.49
N HIS A 6 57.59 -1.39 -13.90
CA HIS A 6 56.89 -0.14 -14.08
C HIS A 6 55.62 -0.13 -13.22
N THR A 7 55.39 0.95 -12.51
CA THR A 7 54.15 1.19 -11.79
C THR A 7 53.06 1.65 -12.75
N TYR A 8 51.87 1.15 -12.57
CA TYR A 8 50.68 1.67 -13.28
C TYR A 8 49.64 2.08 -12.28
N ARG A 9 48.78 3.03 -12.65
CA ARG A 9 47.59 3.44 -11.96
C ARG A 9 46.47 3.63 -12.99
N VAL A 10 45.32 2.96 -12.77
CA VAL A 10 44.15 3.08 -13.59
C VAL A 10 43.05 3.74 -12.78
N GLU A 11 42.49 4.81 -13.29
CA GLU A 11 41.42 5.56 -12.65
C GLU A 11 40.26 5.78 -13.63
N ALA A 12 39.03 5.67 -13.10
CA ALA A 12 37.83 6.07 -13.82
C ALA A 12 36.83 6.74 -12.84
N PRO A 13 36.03 7.71 -13.31
CA PRO A 13 35.02 8.36 -12.49
C PRO A 13 34.09 7.34 -11.86
N MET A 14 33.83 7.48 -10.56
CA MET A 14 32.96 6.58 -9.75
C MET A 14 33.47 5.13 -9.64
N TYR A 15 34.74 4.87 -9.90
CA TYR A 15 35.41 3.59 -9.63
C TYR A 15 36.53 3.75 -8.61
N GLN A 16 36.89 2.66 -7.97
CA GLN A 16 38.10 2.64 -7.12
C GLN A 16 39.32 2.64 -8.03
N PRO A 17 40.32 3.51 -7.79
CA PRO A 17 41.56 3.44 -8.53
C PRO A 17 42.30 2.14 -8.21
N GLU A 18 42.87 1.53 -9.22
CA GLU A 18 43.68 0.35 -9.11
C GLU A 18 45.10 0.69 -9.49
N ALA A 19 46.05 0.25 -8.68
CA ALA A 19 47.48 0.49 -8.91
C ALA A 19 48.27 -0.80 -8.73
N GLY A 20 49.33 -0.93 -9.44
CA GLY A 20 50.18 -2.12 -9.36
C GLY A 20 51.49 -1.96 -10.10
N VAL A 21 52.22 -3.03 -10.21
CA VAL A 21 53.49 -3.10 -10.93
C VAL A 21 53.34 -4.08 -12.09
N ILE A 22 53.95 -3.74 -13.23
CA ILE A 22 54.07 -4.59 -14.40
C ILE A 22 55.51 -4.70 -14.82
N SER A 23 56.02 -5.90 -14.97
CA SER A 23 57.42 -6.14 -15.42
C SER A 23 57.44 -6.24 -16.91
N LEU A 24 58.20 -5.40 -17.57
CA LEU A 24 58.39 -5.37 -19.01
C LEU A 24 59.66 -6.11 -19.40
N GLY A 25 59.51 -7.15 -20.21
CA GLY A 25 60.57 -7.91 -20.86
C GLY A 25 60.82 -7.44 -22.27
N SER A 26 61.22 -8.39 -23.17
CA SER A 26 61.39 -8.17 -24.60
C SER A 26 60.10 -8.42 -25.40
N SER A 27 59.10 -9.03 -24.82
CA SER A 27 57.80 -9.33 -25.44
C SER A 27 56.74 -8.33 -25.00
N PRO A 28 55.68 -8.06 -25.83
CA PRO A 28 54.57 -7.26 -25.45
C PRO A 28 53.83 -7.87 -24.25
N VAL A 29 53.44 -7.04 -23.28
CA VAL A 29 52.67 -7.48 -22.10
C VAL A 29 51.31 -6.80 -22.13
N THR A 30 50.24 -7.58 -22.00
CA THR A 30 48.89 -7.09 -21.84
C THR A 30 48.40 -7.43 -20.44
N LYS A 31 47.87 -6.45 -19.70
CA LYS A 31 47.29 -6.64 -18.37
C LYS A 31 45.85 -6.10 -18.37
N SER A 32 44.90 -6.96 -18.06
CA SER A 32 43.53 -6.57 -17.84
C SER A 32 43.32 -6.13 -16.39
N VAL A 33 42.70 -4.98 -16.20
CA VAL A 33 42.38 -4.43 -14.87
C VAL A 33 40.88 -4.26 -14.75
N VAL A 34 40.28 -4.85 -13.72
CA VAL A 34 38.84 -4.72 -13.42
C VAL A 34 38.68 -3.74 -12.27
N LEU A 35 38.11 -2.57 -12.57
CA LEU A 35 37.86 -1.55 -11.57
C LEU A 35 36.60 -1.88 -10.76
N LYS A 36 36.65 -1.71 -9.43
CA LYS A 36 35.50 -1.88 -8.56
C LYS A 36 34.63 -0.63 -8.55
N PRO A 37 33.29 -0.74 -8.73
CA PRO A 37 32.42 0.42 -8.74
C PRO A 37 32.36 1.09 -7.34
N LYS A 38 32.28 2.42 -7.30
CA LYS A 38 31.93 3.23 -6.13
C LYS A 38 30.53 3.81 -6.24
N PHE A 39 29.64 3.13 -6.93
CA PHE A 39 28.26 3.53 -7.11
C PHE A 39 27.34 2.33 -7.02
N GLY A 40 26.08 2.58 -6.75
CA GLY A 40 24.98 1.62 -6.82
C GLY A 40 23.77 2.25 -7.49
N TYR A 41 22.65 1.57 -7.41
CA TYR A 41 21.38 1.99 -8.00
C TYR A 41 20.25 1.84 -6.99
N MET A 42 19.15 2.54 -7.25
CA MET A 42 17.94 2.46 -6.46
C MET A 42 16.73 2.30 -7.39
N GLU A 43 15.88 1.30 -7.13
CA GLU A 43 14.61 1.10 -7.80
C GLU A 43 13.51 1.09 -6.75
N ILE A 44 12.59 2.06 -6.80
CA ILE A 44 11.56 2.28 -5.79
C ILE A 44 10.19 1.95 -6.37
N PHE A 45 9.45 1.09 -5.65
CA PHE A 45 8.08 0.71 -5.99
C PHE A 45 7.12 1.09 -4.88
N SER A 46 5.86 1.35 -5.23
CA SER A 46 4.79 1.61 -4.28
C SER A 46 3.59 0.69 -4.50
N LEU A 47 2.88 0.35 -3.43
CA LEU A 47 1.65 -0.44 -3.44
C LEU A 47 0.60 0.28 -2.57
N PRO A 48 -0.72 0.15 -2.85
CA PRO A 48 -1.35 -0.65 -3.92
C PRO A 48 -1.23 -0.02 -5.31
N GLU A 49 -0.88 1.25 -5.39
CA GLU A 49 -0.79 2.00 -6.63
C GLU A 49 0.62 2.54 -6.85
N GLN A 50 0.98 2.76 -8.12
CA GLN A 50 2.19 3.47 -8.51
C GLN A 50 1.92 4.99 -8.59
N ASP A 51 2.83 5.75 -9.23
CA ASP A 51 2.78 7.20 -9.42
C ASP A 51 2.91 8.04 -8.12
N GLY A 52 3.45 7.44 -7.05
CA GLY A 52 3.87 8.20 -5.87
C GLY A 52 5.08 9.07 -6.20
N LYS A 53 5.06 10.35 -5.83
CA LYS A 53 6.18 11.27 -5.98
C LYS A 53 7.33 10.82 -5.08
N VAL A 54 8.52 10.68 -5.66
CA VAL A 54 9.73 10.24 -4.96
C VAL A 54 10.65 11.42 -4.75
N TYR A 55 10.99 11.66 -3.49
CA TYR A 55 11.98 12.65 -3.09
C TYR A 55 13.21 11.94 -2.52
N ILE A 56 14.40 12.34 -2.94
CA ILE A 56 15.66 11.87 -2.39
C ILE A 56 16.42 13.08 -1.85
N ASP A 57 16.82 13.04 -0.58
CA ASP A 57 17.45 14.17 0.13
C ASP A 57 16.66 15.49 -0.08
N THR A 58 15.32 15.44 -0.01
CA THR A 58 14.36 16.55 -0.22
C THR A 58 14.14 16.99 -1.68
N VAL A 59 14.89 16.46 -2.64
CA VAL A 59 14.74 16.78 -4.06
C VAL A 59 13.76 15.82 -4.73
N LEU A 60 12.75 16.34 -5.45
CA LEU A 60 11.85 15.54 -6.27
C LEU A 60 12.63 14.95 -7.46
N VAL A 61 12.73 13.64 -7.53
CA VAL A 61 13.49 12.92 -8.57
C VAL A 61 12.60 12.20 -9.59
N GLY A 62 11.33 12.00 -9.29
CA GLY A 62 10.38 11.35 -10.19
C GLY A 62 9.18 10.76 -9.46
N THR A 63 8.57 9.74 -10.08
CA THR A 63 7.43 9.01 -9.54
C THR A 63 7.71 7.51 -9.55
N THR A 64 7.03 6.75 -8.68
CA THR A 64 7.12 5.28 -8.68
C THR A 64 6.37 4.68 -9.90
N PRO A 65 6.91 3.62 -10.55
CA PRO A 65 8.20 2.99 -10.28
C PRO A 65 9.37 3.90 -10.69
N TYR A 66 10.26 4.19 -9.74
CA TYR A 66 11.41 5.06 -9.95
C TYR A 66 12.69 4.23 -10.08
N ARG A 67 13.54 4.58 -11.05
CA ARG A 67 14.87 4.01 -11.21
C ARG A 67 15.90 5.13 -11.25
N SER A 68 16.90 5.04 -10.38
CA SER A 68 17.98 6.03 -10.33
C SER A 68 19.04 5.81 -11.40
N ASP A 69 19.75 6.86 -11.74
CA ASP A 69 21.07 6.77 -12.33
C ASP A 69 22.10 6.26 -11.31
N ARG A 70 23.40 6.33 -11.63
CA ARG A 70 24.49 5.97 -10.73
C ARG A 70 24.49 6.87 -9.50
N MET A 71 24.34 6.27 -8.33
CA MET A 71 24.31 6.97 -7.04
C MET A 71 25.58 6.68 -6.26
N ALA A 72 26.09 7.69 -5.56
CA ALA A 72 27.21 7.50 -4.65
C ALA A 72 26.85 6.55 -3.50
N ILE A 73 27.85 5.86 -2.96
CA ILE A 73 27.66 4.96 -1.80
C ILE A 73 27.47 5.82 -0.56
N LYS A 74 26.24 5.94 -0.08
CA LYS A 74 25.87 6.62 1.17
C LYS A 74 24.42 6.27 1.56
N GLU A 75 24.00 6.79 2.68
CA GLU A 75 22.60 6.81 3.09
C GLU A 75 21.87 7.98 2.44
N TYR A 76 20.65 7.71 1.99
CA TYR A 76 19.74 8.67 1.36
C TYR A 76 18.44 8.71 2.13
N LYS A 77 17.96 9.92 2.42
CA LYS A 77 16.59 10.11 2.94
C LYS A 77 15.64 10.05 1.76
N VAL A 78 14.73 9.07 1.81
CA VAL A 78 13.73 8.87 0.76
C VAL A 78 12.35 9.15 1.33
N ARG A 79 11.59 9.99 0.64
CA ARG A 79 10.20 10.30 0.94
C ARG A 79 9.33 10.01 -0.26
N ILE A 80 8.21 9.33 -0.02
CA ILE A 80 7.21 9.03 -1.04
C ILE A 80 5.91 9.70 -0.66
N GLU A 81 5.36 10.48 -1.59
CA GLU A 81 4.10 11.19 -1.42
C GLU A 81 3.14 10.85 -2.57
N LYS A 82 1.90 10.56 -2.22
CA LYS A 82 0.81 10.45 -3.17
C LYS A 82 -0.44 11.03 -2.56
N GLU A 83 -1.24 11.70 -3.39
CA GLU A 83 -2.52 12.24 -2.98
C GLU A 83 -3.42 11.13 -2.42
N THR A 84 -4.14 11.40 -1.35
CA THR A 84 -5.00 10.44 -0.64
C THR A 84 -4.27 9.31 0.10
N TYR A 85 -2.95 9.38 0.24
CA TYR A 85 -2.14 8.45 1.02
C TYR A 85 -1.29 9.18 2.06
N PHE A 86 -0.97 8.49 3.16
CA PHE A 86 0.00 9.00 4.12
C PHE A 86 1.39 8.97 3.51
N PRO A 87 2.20 10.05 3.65
CA PRO A 87 3.57 10.06 3.17
C PRO A 87 4.42 9.04 3.93
N ILE A 88 5.41 8.48 3.27
CA ILE A 88 6.36 7.53 3.85
C ILE A 88 7.75 8.15 3.82
N ASP A 89 8.37 8.27 4.99
CA ASP A 89 9.76 8.72 5.16
C ASP A 89 10.62 7.53 5.59
N THR A 90 11.76 7.35 4.95
CA THR A 90 12.70 6.27 5.27
C THR A 90 14.13 6.66 4.89
N VAL A 91 15.09 5.87 5.36
CA VAL A 91 16.49 5.98 4.97
C VAL A 91 16.90 4.70 4.25
N LEU A 92 17.51 4.84 3.09
CA LEU A 92 18.00 3.73 2.29
C LEU A 92 19.49 3.87 2.07
N THR A 93 20.23 2.78 2.26
CA THR A 93 21.68 2.73 2.04
C THR A 93 21.97 2.16 0.68
N VAL A 94 22.73 2.89 -0.13
CA VAL A 94 23.22 2.41 -1.43
C VAL A 94 24.61 1.83 -1.25
N ALA A 95 24.78 0.56 -1.61
CA ALA A 95 26.05 -0.16 -1.56
C ALA A 95 26.72 -0.28 -2.95
N ALA A 96 28.01 -0.58 -2.94
CA ALA A 96 28.82 -0.66 -4.15
C ALA A 96 28.39 -1.79 -5.08
N GLY A 97 28.05 -1.47 -6.31
CA GLY A 97 27.65 -2.43 -7.35
C GLY A 97 26.27 -3.05 -7.14
N GLU A 98 25.53 -2.62 -6.13
CA GLU A 98 24.21 -3.16 -5.81
C GLU A 98 23.07 -2.28 -6.29
N THR A 99 21.89 -2.90 -6.44
CA THR A 99 20.63 -2.21 -6.70
C THR A 99 19.70 -2.43 -5.52
N VAL A 100 19.37 -1.37 -4.79
CA VAL A 100 18.41 -1.38 -3.69
C VAL A 100 16.99 -1.32 -4.26
N ARG A 101 16.11 -2.30 -3.92
CA ARG A 101 14.75 -2.45 -4.50
C ARG A 101 13.67 -2.49 -3.44
N PRO A 102 13.41 -1.40 -2.73
CA PRO A 102 12.33 -1.35 -1.77
C PRO A 102 10.97 -1.28 -2.45
N THR A 103 9.98 -1.95 -1.83
CA THR A 103 8.57 -1.81 -2.17
C THR A 103 7.83 -1.25 -0.97
N PHE A 104 7.24 -0.08 -1.12
CA PHE A 104 6.54 0.63 -0.05
C PHE A 104 5.04 0.42 -0.13
N ARG A 105 4.43 -0.03 0.97
CA ARG A 105 2.99 -0.15 1.08
C ARG A 105 2.42 1.15 1.65
N MET A 106 1.76 1.92 0.81
CA MET A 106 1.09 3.17 1.19
C MET A 106 -0.27 2.89 1.84
N ILE A 107 -0.62 3.67 2.86
CA ILE A 107 -1.89 3.57 3.57
C ILE A 107 -2.78 4.73 3.11
N SER A 108 -3.97 4.42 2.59
CA SER A 108 -4.92 5.43 2.16
C SER A 108 -5.46 6.25 3.33
N THR A 109 -5.55 7.57 3.15
CA THR A 109 -6.23 8.48 4.07
C THR A 109 -7.75 8.41 3.92
N ILE A 110 -8.25 7.90 2.78
CA ILE A 110 -9.67 7.75 2.53
C ILE A 110 -10.20 6.55 3.31
N LYS A 111 -11.07 6.81 4.27
CA LYS A 111 -11.78 5.73 4.96
C LYS A 111 -12.75 5.06 3.97
N PRO A 112 -12.76 3.73 3.87
CA PRO A 112 -13.70 3.03 3.01
C PRO A 112 -15.13 3.39 3.42
N LYS A 113 -15.93 3.82 2.45
CA LYS A 113 -17.36 4.09 2.68
C LYS A 113 -18.06 2.75 2.83
N ILE A 114 -18.43 2.40 4.06
CA ILE A 114 -19.15 1.16 4.34
C ILE A 114 -20.58 1.34 3.78
N PRO A 115 -21.02 0.47 2.86
CA PRO A 115 -22.36 0.56 2.30
C PRO A 115 -23.41 0.35 3.40
N MET A 116 -24.49 1.11 3.31
CA MET A 116 -25.66 0.91 4.16
C MET A 116 -26.48 -0.23 3.54
N ASN A 117 -26.69 -1.29 4.29
CA ASN A 117 -27.53 -2.39 3.85
C ASN A 117 -29.00 -2.09 4.16
N THR A 118 -29.87 -2.37 3.20
CA THR A 118 -31.33 -2.27 3.37
C THR A 118 -31.91 -3.67 3.44
N LEU A 119 -32.70 -3.93 4.46
CA LEU A 119 -33.43 -5.19 4.64
C LEU A 119 -34.92 -4.89 4.50
N VAL A 120 -35.59 -5.63 3.64
CA VAL A 120 -37.05 -5.65 3.56
C VAL A 120 -37.50 -7.04 3.96
N LEU A 121 -38.33 -7.11 4.99
CA LEU A 121 -38.87 -8.36 5.49
C LEU A 121 -40.40 -8.30 5.40
N LEU A 122 -40.99 -9.30 4.75
CA LEU A 122 -42.41 -9.50 4.73
C LEU A 122 -42.73 -10.71 5.59
N GLN A 123 -43.71 -10.58 6.47
CA GLN A 123 -44.15 -11.62 7.38
C GLN A 123 -45.65 -11.88 7.17
N ALA A 124 -45.99 -13.15 7.04
CA ALA A 124 -47.35 -13.60 7.04
C ALA A 124 -47.48 -14.80 7.98
N GLY A 125 -48.52 -14.86 8.76
CA GLY A 125 -48.80 -15.96 9.67
C GLY A 125 -50.31 -16.27 9.70
N TYR A 126 -50.66 -17.52 9.80
CA TYR A 126 -52.01 -17.99 9.95
C TYR A 126 -52.16 -18.83 11.23
N ASN A 127 -53.17 -18.50 11.99
CA ASN A 127 -53.61 -19.29 13.15
C ASN A 127 -55.14 -19.42 13.03
N PRO A 128 -55.78 -20.52 13.46
CA PRO A 128 -57.25 -20.66 13.37
C PRO A 128 -58.06 -19.50 13.88
N ASN A 129 -57.49 -18.74 14.82
CA ASN A 129 -58.17 -17.60 15.45
C ASN A 129 -57.67 -16.22 14.99
N SER A 130 -56.61 -16.15 14.17
CA SER A 130 -56.06 -14.91 13.69
C SER A 130 -55.17 -15.07 12.49
N THR A 131 -55.18 -14.07 11.61
CA THR A 131 -54.25 -13.96 10.49
C THR A 131 -53.38 -12.72 10.71
N THR A 132 -52.08 -12.92 10.58
CA THR A 132 -51.11 -11.83 10.78
C THR A 132 -50.41 -11.49 9.48
N PHE A 133 -50.32 -10.19 9.20
CA PHE A 133 -49.46 -9.64 8.12
C PHE A 133 -48.55 -8.58 8.71
N GLY A 134 -47.33 -8.54 8.24
CA GLY A 134 -46.39 -7.51 8.64
C GLY A 134 -45.36 -7.22 7.58
N ALA A 135 -44.87 -6.01 7.59
CA ALA A 135 -43.71 -5.61 6.82
C ALA A 135 -42.73 -4.87 7.70
N MET A 136 -41.45 -5.10 7.48
CA MET A 136 -40.37 -4.48 8.20
C MET A 136 -39.36 -3.93 7.19
N LEU A 137 -38.97 -2.70 7.38
CA LEU A 137 -37.89 -2.05 6.66
C LEU A 137 -36.74 -1.78 7.61
N GLY A 138 -35.56 -2.27 7.27
CA GLY A 138 -34.35 -2.09 8.08
C GLY A 138 -33.25 -1.41 7.32
N PHE A 139 -32.50 -0.57 8.02
CA PHE A 139 -31.30 0.08 7.53
C PHE A 139 -30.16 -0.22 8.50
N GLY A 140 -29.07 -0.75 7.98
CA GLY A 140 -27.95 -1.15 8.82
C GLY A 140 -26.60 -0.85 8.24
N LYS A 141 -25.63 -0.62 9.13
CA LYS A 141 -24.23 -0.45 8.80
C LYS A 141 -23.40 -1.34 9.71
N ASN A 142 -22.63 -2.26 9.12
CA ASN A 142 -21.94 -3.32 9.85
C ASN A 142 -22.92 -4.21 10.64
N LYS A 143 -22.66 -4.34 11.96
CA LYS A 143 -23.51 -5.12 12.89
C LYS A 143 -24.62 -4.29 13.52
N ASN A 144 -24.65 -2.99 13.28
CA ASN A 144 -25.63 -2.07 13.87
C ASN A 144 -26.68 -1.73 12.82
N GLY A 145 -27.93 -1.97 13.13
CA GLY A 145 -29.06 -1.67 12.28
C GLY A 145 -30.23 -1.09 13.05
N PHE A 146 -31.04 -0.34 12.32
CA PHE A 146 -32.32 0.18 12.80
C PHE A 146 -33.41 -0.42 11.94
N TYR A 147 -34.48 -0.92 12.56
CA TYR A 147 -35.57 -1.59 11.90
C TYR A 147 -36.87 -0.92 12.31
N VAL A 148 -37.73 -0.62 11.35
CA VAL A 148 -39.09 -0.14 11.56
C VAL A 148 -40.03 -1.09 10.82
N GLY A 149 -41.02 -1.57 11.50
CA GLY A 149 -42.02 -2.48 10.94
C GLY A 149 -43.40 -2.28 11.53
N PHE A 150 -44.38 -2.73 10.81
CA PHE A 150 -45.74 -2.89 11.33
C PHE A 150 -46.16 -4.35 11.22
N ARG A 151 -47.00 -4.77 12.14
CA ARG A 151 -47.67 -6.05 12.15
C ARG A 151 -49.15 -5.80 12.42
N SER A 152 -49.99 -6.39 11.64
CA SER A 152 -51.44 -6.34 11.83
C SER A 152 -51.98 -7.73 12.04
N ASP A 153 -52.73 -7.95 13.09
CA ASP A 153 -53.40 -9.18 13.42
C ASP A 153 -54.93 -9.01 13.19
N PHE A 154 -55.48 -9.83 12.32
CA PHE A 154 -56.92 -9.85 12.05
C PHE A 154 -57.54 -11.05 12.80
N GLY A 155 -58.43 -10.81 13.75
CA GLY A 155 -59.21 -11.88 14.35
C GLY A 155 -59.33 -11.94 15.87
N SER A 156 -58.55 -11.25 16.65
CA SER A 156 -58.76 -11.16 18.10
C SER A 156 -58.31 -9.87 18.75
N ALA A 157 -58.95 -9.58 19.87
CA ALA A 157 -58.91 -8.33 20.55
C ALA A 157 -57.58 -8.03 21.28
N GLY A 158 -56.79 -7.03 20.88
CA GLY A 158 -55.65 -6.50 21.61
C GLY A 158 -54.79 -5.53 20.77
N SER A 159 -54.75 -4.26 21.11
CA SER A 159 -53.81 -3.30 20.56
C SER A 159 -52.68 -3.02 21.58
N GLY A 160 -51.44 -3.04 21.13
CA GLY A 160 -50.29 -2.72 21.99
C GLY A 160 -49.01 -2.52 21.17
N LEU A 161 -48.07 -1.80 21.74
CA LEU A 161 -46.68 -1.77 21.26
C LEU A 161 -45.95 -2.93 21.91
N GLU A 162 -45.39 -3.81 21.09
CA GLU A 162 -44.49 -4.86 21.54
C GLU A 162 -43.06 -4.52 21.20
N CYS A 163 -42.19 -4.50 22.19
CA CYS A 163 -40.75 -4.42 22.00
C CYS A 163 -40.18 -5.81 22.29
N ASN A 164 -39.52 -6.40 21.35
CA ASN A 164 -38.83 -7.67 21.58
C ASN A 164 -37.41 -7.46 22.12
N GLU A 165 -36.79 -8.51 22.62
CA GLU A 165 -35.47 -8.50 23.25
C GLU A 165 -34.34 -7.97 22.32
N ASN A 166 -34.60 -7.88 21.02
CA ASN A 166 -33.65 -7.35 20.03
C ASN A 166 -33.87 -5.86 19.72
N GLY A 167 -34.69 -5.14 20.50
CA GLY A 167 -34.90 -3.70 20.34
C GLY A 167 -35.80 -3.32 19.15
N THR A 168 -36.57 -4.25 18.60
CA THR A 168 -37.52 -3.97 17.51
C THR A 168 -38.83 -3.47 18.10
N ILE A 169 -39.25 -2.26 17.72
CA ILE A 169 -40.54 -1.68 18.10
C ILE A 169 -41.57 -2.04 17.04
N GLY A 170 -42.57 -2.81 17.39
CA GLY A 170 -43.69 -3.14 16.54
C GLY A 170 -44.99 -2.54 17.07
N GLY A 171 -45.78 -1.96 16.18
CA GLY A 171 -47.15 -1.49 16.53
C GLY A 171 -48.18 -2.50 16.06
N ARG A 172 -49.10 -2.92 16.97
CA ARG A 172 -50.27 -3.76 16.65
C ARG A 172 -51.46 -2.83 16.40
N VAL A 173 -51.99 -2.83 15.19
CA VAL A 173 -53.20 -2.10 14.84
C VAL A 173 -54.32 -3.11 14.71
N ARG A 174 -55.43 -2.89 15.40
CA ARG A 174 -56.68 -3.62 15.18
C ARG A 174 -57.52 -2.91 14.15
N VAL A 175 -58.13 -3.67 13.31
CA VAL A 175 -59.28 -3.29 12.53
C VAL A 175 -60.48 -4.07 12.98
#